data_f2066282bee551013cde5c2e57a9551c
#
_entry.id   f2066282bee551013cde5c2e57a9551c
#
_cell.length_a   1.000
_cell.length_b   1.000
_cell.length_c   1.000
_cell.angle_alpha   90.00
_cell.angle_beta   90.00
_cell.angle_gamma   90.00
#
_symmetry.space_group_name_H-M   'P 1'
#
loop_
_entity.id
_entity.type
_entity.pdbx_description
1 polymer ?
#
loop_
_entity_poly.entity_id
_entity_poly.type
_entity_poly.pdbx_seq_one_letter_code
_entity_poly.pdbx_strand_id
1 'polypeptide(L)'
;MEKVKIGVIGCGTIGSVHTNAYAKVENAEVVALCDILPDRLGEKAKLHNVAKTYTDYNQLLADPEIEAVSVCVPNNMHAPIAIAALNAGKHVMLEKPMTLNPDLARDIIAARDASGKQLQMGMVWRQKDEAELVKEAIEAGR
;
A
#
# COMPACT_ATOMS: atom_id res chain seq x y z
N MET A 1 -21.76 -4.72 -4.56
CA MET A 1 -20.46 -5.12 -5.11
C MET A 1 -19.62 -5.67 -3.96
N GLU A 2 -18.91 -6.76 -4.13
CA GLU A 2 -18.04 -7.28 -3.09
C GLU A 2 -16.87 -6.32 -2.87
N LYS A 3 -16.52 -6.05 -1.60
CA LYS A 3 -15.45 -5.09 -1.28
C LYS A 3 -14.10 -5.78 -1.31
N VAL A 4 -13.09 -5.12 -1.87
CA VAL A 4 -11.69 -5.57 -1.78
C VAL A 4 -11.22 -5.45 -0.33
N LYS A 5 -10.73 -6.55 0.24
CA LYS A 5 -10.22 -6.64 1.61
C LYS A 5 -8.77 -6.20 1.68
N ILE A 6 -8.50 -5.13 2.40
CA ILE A 6 -7.20 -4.45 2.42
C ILE A 6 -6.52 -4.59 3.78
N GLY A 7 -5.23 -4.94 3.75
CA GLY A 7 -4.32 -4.82 4.89
C GLY A 7 -3.46 -3.56 4.77
N VAL A 8 -3.28 -2.80 5.83
CA VAL A 8 -2.35 -1.65 5.85
C VAL A 8 -1.12 -2.01 6.69
N ILE A 9 0.06 -1.94 6.07
CA ILE A 9 1.35 -2.24 6.69
C ILE A 9 2.09 -0.93 6.95
N GLY A 10 2.33 -0.62 8.22
CA GLY A 10 2.82 0.67 8.70
C GLY A 10 1.68 1.62 9.09
N CYS A 11 1.45 1.77 10.41
CA CYS A 11 0.36 2.57 10.98
C CYS A 11 0.80 3.99 11.39
N GLY A 12 1.84 4.53 10.76
CA GLY A 12 2.28 5.91 10.94
C GLY A 12 1.29 6.91 10.32
N THR A 13 1.74 8.14 10.13
CA THR A 13 0.92 9.22 9.52
C THR A 13 0.36 8.80 8.17
N ILE A 14 1.20 8.28 7.27
CA ILE A 14 0.79 7.90 5.91
C ILE A 14 -0.15 6.70 5.94
N GLY A 15 0.11 5.68 6.76
CA GLY A 15 -0.82 4.55 6.92
C GLY A 15 -2.20 4.98 7.41
N SER A 16 -2.27 5.93 8.35
CA SER A 16 -3.54 6.52 8.78
C SER A 16 -4.26 7.29 7.66
N VAL A 17 -3.50 8.02 6.82
CA VAL A 17 -4.06 8.70 5.63
C VAL A 17 -4.67 7.68 4.67
N HIS A 18 -3.96 6.58 4.36
CA HIS A 18 -4.46 5.52 3.50
C HIS A 18 -5.72 4.85 4.09
N THR A 19 -5.69 4.51 5.39
CA THR A 19 -6.84 3.91 6.08
C THR A 19 -8.07 4.81 6.01
N ASN A 20 -7.90 6.11 6.24
CA ASN A 20 -8.98 7.10 6.12
C ASN A 20 -9.48 7.27 4.68
N ALA A 21 -8.58 7.16 3.70
CA ALA A 21 -8.96 7.24 2.28
C ALA A 21 -9.80 6.03 1.87
N TYR A 22 -9.37 4.82 2.21
CA TYR A 22 -10.12 3.59 1.92
C TYR A 22 -11.51 3.57 2.57
N ALA A 23 -11.68 4.15 3.77
CA ALA A 23 -12.98 4.26 4.42
C ALA A 23 -14.01 5.08 3.62
N LYS A 24 -13.56 5.89 2.65
CA LYS A 24 -14.42 6.68 1.76
C LYS A 24 -14.67 6.01 0.40
N VAL A 25 -14.07 4.87 0.15
CA VAL A 25 -14.17 4.14 -1.12
C VAL A 25 -15.19 3.02 -0.95
N GLU A 26 -16.27 3.05 -1.74
CA GLU A 26 -17.41 2.17 -1.59
C GLU A 26 -17.06 0.68 -1.71
N ASN A 27 -16.13 0.35 -2.62
CA ASN A 27 -15.71 -1.02 -2.91
C ASN A 27 -14.40 -1.42 -2.21
N ALA A 28 -14.01 -0.74 -1.12
CA ALA A 28 -12.82 -1.06 -0.32
C ALA A 28 -13.19 -1.24 1.15
N GLU A 29 -12.46 -2.11 1.84
CA GLU A 29 -12.57 -2.31 3.28
C GLU A 29 -11.21 -2.63 3.90
N VAL A 30 -10.77 -1.82 4.86
CA VAL A 30 -9.56 -2.13 5.63
C VAL A 30 -9.93 -3.14 6.72
N VAL A 31 -9.47 -4.37 6.57
CA VAL A 31 -9.76 -5.48 7.49
C VAL A 31 -8.63 -5.76 8.46
N ALA A 32 -7.43 -5.29 8.18
CA ALA A 32 -6.25 -5.56 9.00
C ALA A 32 -5.26 -4.40 9.01
N LEU A 33 -4.61 -4.20 10.16
CA LEU A 33 -3.50 -3.28 10.35
C LEU A 33 -2.25 -4.04 10.82
N CYS A 34 -1.07 -3.60 10.36
CA CYS A 34 0.20 -4.12 10.80
C CYS A 34 1.17 -3.00 11.16
N ASP A 35 1.79 -3.09 12.33
CA ASP A 35 2.88 -2.19 12.74
C ASP A 35 3.78 -2.90 13.76
N ILE A 36 5.10 -2.67 13.67
CA ILE A 36 6.08 -3.25 14.61
C ILE A 36 5.97 -2.69 16.03
N LEU A 37 5.29 -1.54 16.23
CA LEU A 37 5.06 -0.92 17.53
C LEU A 37 3.66 -1.26 18.03
N PRO A 38 3.51 -2.16 19.04
CA PRO A 38 2.22 -2.62 19.53
C PRO A 38 1.31 -1.51 20.04
N ASP A 39 1.87 -0.51 20.72
CA ASP A 39 1.10 0.62 21.29
C ASP A 39 0.46 1.45 20.16
N ARG A 40 1.25 1.82 19.14
CA ARG A 40 0.75 2.53 17.97
C ARG A 40 -0.30 1.70 17.22
N LEU A 41 -0.03 0.42 17.05
CA LEU A 41 -0.96 -0.51 16.39
C LEU A 41 -2.30 -0.56 17.12
N GLY A 42 -2.29 -0.72 18.45
CA GLY A 42 -3.50 -0.75 19.27
C GLY A 42 -4.28 0.57 19.25
N GLU A 43 -3.59 1.72 19.26
CA GLU A 43 -4.21 3.04 19.13
C GLU A 43 -4.92 3.16 17.76
N LYS A 44 -4.22 2.82 16.66
CA LYS A 44 -4.75 2.95 15.30
C LYS A 44 -5.88 1.96 15.02
N ALA A 45 -5.79 0.75 15.53
CA ALA A 45 -6.85 -0.26 15.43
C ALA A 45 -8.16 0.26 16.05
N LYS A 46 -8.08 0.85 17.24
CA LYS A 46 -9.24 1.48 17.89
C LYS A 46 -9.76 2.69 17.10
N LEU A 47 -8.86 3.58 16.68
CA LEU A 47 -9.22 4.80 15.95
C LEU A 47 -9.98 4.50 14.65
N HIS A 48 -9.54 3.48 13.92
CA HIS A 48 -10.11 3.12 12.62
C HIS A 48 -11.12 1.97 12.68
N ASN A 49 -11.43 1.46 13.90
CA ASN A 49 -12.34 0.34 14.12
C ASN A 49 -11.97 -0.92 13.31
N VAL A 50 -10.66 -1.25 13.27
CA VAL A 50 -10.13 -2.44 12.61
C VAL A 50 -9.78 -3.49 13.66
N ALA A 51 -10.42 -4.67 13.58
CA ALA A 51 -10.27 -5.71 14.60
C ALA A 51 -8.98 -6.55 14.45
N LYS A 52 -8.56 -6.83 13.21
CA LYS A 52 -7.37 -7.65 12.96
C LYS A 52 -6.10 -6.82 13.04
N THR A 53 -5.16 -7.24 13.88
CA THR A 53 -3.87 -6.56 14.06
C THR A 53 -2.71 -7.54 14.05
N TYR A 54 -1.60 -7.14 13.44
CA TYR A 54 -0.39 -7.95 13.31
C TYR A 54 0.84 -7.11 13.65
N THR A 55 1.79 -7.67 14.40
CA THR A 55 3.10 -7.03 14.63
C THR A 55 4.16 -7.48 13.62
N ASP A 56 3.87 -8.51 12.84
CA ASP A 56 4.69 -9.03 11.76
C ASP A 56 3.88 -9.04 10.45
N TYR A 57 4.40 -8.36 9.43
CA TYR A 57 3.75 -8.30 8.12
C TYR A 57 3.62 -9.67 7.44
N ASN A 58 4.51 -10.64 7.74
CA ASN A 58 4.39 -11.98 7.19
C ASN A 58 3.11 -12.68 7.67
N GLN A 59 2.72 -12.44 8.92
CA GLN A 59 1.45 -12.98 9.44
C GLN A 59 0.25 -12.32 8.76
N LEU A 60 0.30 -11.01 8.52
CA LEU A 60 -0.74 -10.32 7.76
C LEU A 60 -0.82 -10.87 6.32
N LEU A 61 0.32 -11.07 5.65
CA LEU A 61 0.37 -11.60 4.29
C LEU A 61 -0.13 -13.04 4.18
N ALA A 62 -0.02 -13.83 5.25
CA ALA A 62 -0.53 -15.20 5.32
C ALA A 62 -2.06 -15.26 5.53
N ASP A 63 -2.73 -14.16 5.91
CA ASP A 63 -4.18 -14.12 6.06
C ASP A 63 -4.88 -14.22 4.69
N PRO A 64 -5.65 -15.31 4.44
CA PRO A 64 -6.30 -15.52 3.15
C PRO A 64 -7.46 -14.52 2.88
N GLU A 65 -7.97 -13.86 3.90
CA GLU A 65 -9.01 -12.84 3.72
C GLU A 65 -8.47 -11.58 3.05
N ILE A 66 -7.18 -11.29 3.19
CA ILE A 66 -6.57 -10.08 2.64
C ILE A 66 -6.25 -10.29 1.16
N GLU A 67 -6.79 -9.43 0.30
CA GLU A 67 -6.60 -9.47 -1.15
C GLU A 67 -5.56 -8.47 -1.63
N ALA A 68 -5.47 -7.31 -0.95
CA ALA A 68 -4.55 -6.24 -1.28
C ALA A 68 -3.88 -5.67 -0.03
N VAL A 69 -2.69 -5.11 -0.19
CA VAL A 69 -1.99 -4.43 0.89
C VAL A 69 -1.55 -3.03 0.49
N SER A 70 -1.60 -2.12 1.48
CA SER A 70 -1.02 -0.78 1.37
C SER A 70 0.26 -0.73 2.20
N VAL A 71 1.40 -0.49 1.54
CA VAL A 71 2.73 -0.50 2.16
C VAL A 71 3.15 0.93 2.46
N CYS A 72 3.07 1.30 3.75
CA CYS A 72 3.28 2.66 4.28
C CYS A 72 4.40 2.68 5.35
N VAL A 73 5.47 2.00 5.08
CA VAL A 73 6.63 1.80 5.97
C VAL A 73 7.80 2.73 5.59
N PRO A 74 8.90 2.78 6.37
CA PRO A 74 10.12 3.47 5.96
C PRO A 74 10.68 2.93 4.63
N ASN A 75 11.30 3.81 3.85
CA ASN A 75 11.72 3.56 2.46
C ASN A 75 12.60 2.31 2.27
N ASN A 76 13.46 2.01 3.24
CA ASN A 76 14.32 0.82 3.22
C ASN A 76 13.55 -0.51 3.33
N MET A 77 12.31 -0.46 3.81
CA MET A 77 11.42 -1.62 3.94
C MET A 77 10.44 -1.77 2.76
N HIS A 78 10.41 -0.82 1.83
CA HIS A 78 9.51 -0.87 0.67
C HIS A 78 9.74 -2.13 -0.17
N ALA A 79 10.97 -2.38 -0.61
CA ALA A 79 11.27 -3.50 -1.48
C ALA A 79 11.01 -4.87 -0.83
N PRO A 80 11.56 -5.18 0.36
CA PRO A 80 11.33 -6.50 0.95
C PRO A 80 9.83 -6.78 1.22
N ILE A 81 9.07 -5.79 1.67
CA ILE A 81 7.64 -6.00 1.95
C ILE A 81 6.81 -6.09 0.67
N ALA A 82 7.08 -5.24 -0.33
CA ALA A 82 6.37 -5.31 -1.60
C ALA A 82 6.59 -6.65 -2.32
N ILE A 83 7.84 -7.14 -2.36
CA ILE A 83 8.19 -8.43 -2.94
C ILE A 83 7.49 -9.57 -2.18
N ALA A 84 7.55 -9.55 -0.85
CA ALA A 84 6.87 -10.57 -0.04
C ALA A 84 5.35 -10.57 -0.27
N ALA A 85 4.72 -9.40 -0.37
CA ALA A 85 3.29 -9.26 -0.61
C ALA A 85 2.90 -9.80 -2.01
N LEU A 86 3.64 -9.45 -3.05
CA LEU A 86 3.42 -9.95 -4.40
C LEU A 86 3.57 -11.48 -4.46
N ASN A 87 4.62 -12.03 -3.84
CA ASN A 87 4.86 -13.47 -3.76
C ASN A 87 3.77 -14.20 -2.94
N ALA A 88 3.17 -13.53 -1.95
CA ALA A 88 2.02 -14.04 -1.21
C ALA A 88 0.69 -13.90 -1.98
N GLY A 89 0.73 -13.47 -3.24
CA GLY A 89 -0.44 -13.32 -4.10
C GLY A 89 -1.34 -12.14 -3.75
N LYS A 90 -0.80 -11.09 -3.11
CA LYS A 90 -1.54 -9.87 -2.78
C LYS A 90 -1.31 -8.78 -3.83
N HIS A 91 -2.35 -8.00 -4.13
CA HIS A 91 -2.19 -6.73 -4.84
C HIS A 91 -1.50 -5.71 -3.93
N VAL A 92 -0.70 -4.81 -4.48
CA VAL A 92 0.13 -3.88 -3.69
C VAL A 92 -0.07 -2.44 -4.11
N MET A 93 -0.46 -1.60 -3.16
CA MET A 93 -0.27 -0.16 -3.21
C MET A 93 1.02 0.16 -2.43
N LEU A 94 2.04 0.66 -3.11
CA LEU A 94 3.34 0.97 -2.53
C LEU A 94 3.57 2.47 -2.47
N GLU A 95 3.88 2.99 -1.29
CA GLU A 95 4.26 4.39 -1.14
C GLU A 95 5.58 4.73 -1.86
N LYS A 96 5.66 5.99 -2.24
CA LYS A 96 6.86 6.56 -2.89
C LYS A 96 7.99 6.79 -1.85
N PRO A 97 9.25 6.72 -2.28
CA PRO A 97 9.73 6.18 -3.55
C PRO A 97 9.60 4.65 -3.59
N MET A 98 9.56 4.05 -4.78
CA MET A 98 9.49 2.58 -4.90
C MET A 98 10.57 1.90 -4.07
N THR A 99 11.79 2.37 -4.19
CA THR A 99 12.98 1.95 -3.41
C THR A 99 14.08 2.99 -3.54
N LEU A 100 15.14 2.85 -2.76
CA LEU A 100 16.36 3.67 -2.83
C LEU A 100 17.45 3.04 -3.71
N ASN A 101 17.22 1.84 -4.26
CA ASN A 101 18.16 1.09 -5.07
C ASN A 101 17.51 0.61 -6.38
N PRO A 102 18.06 0.96 -7.56
CA PRO A 102 17.50 0.54 -8.85
C PRO A 102 17.42 -0.98 -9.06
N ASP A 103 18.34 -1.76 -8.48
CA ASP A 103 18.30 -3.22 -8.59
C ASP A 103 17.09 -3.79 -7.83
N LEU A 104 16.83 -3.30 -6.62
CA LEU A 104 15.63 -3.65 -5.87
C LEU A 104 14.34 -3.23 -6.59
N ALA A 105 14.36 -2.15 -7.36
CA ALA A 105 13.21 -1.78 -8.19
C ALA A 105 12.94 -2.84 -9.28
N ARG A 106 13.99 -3.39 -9.90
CA ARG A 106 13.86 -4.49 -10.87
C ARG A 106 13.31 -5.76 -10.20
N ASP A 107 13.75 -6.06 -8.97
CA ASP A 107 13.25 -7.22 -8.21
C ASP A 107 11.77 -7.08 -7.88
N ILE A 108 11.31 -5.88 -7.50
CA ILE A 108 9.87 -5.59 -7.29
C ILE A 108 9.07 -5.82 -8.57
N ILE A 109 9.58 -5.31 -9.71
CA ILE A 109 8.93 -5.47 -11.01
C ILE A 109 8.87 -6.95 -11.41
N ALA A 110 9.97 -7.69 -11.23
CA ALA A 110 10.02 -9.12 -11.49
C ALA A 110 9.02 -9.91 -10.62
N ALA A 111 8.91 -9.58 -9.34
CA ALA A 111 7.93 -10.20 -8.44
C ALA A 111 6.48 -9.89 -8.88
N ARG A 112 6.19 -8.64 -9.30
CA ARG A 112 4.88 -8.27 -9.86
C ARG A 112 4.56 -9.12 -11.09
N ASP A 113 5.48 -9.22 -12.04
CA ASP A 113 5.27 -9.94 -13.30
C ASP A 113 5.08 -11.44 -13.04
N ALA A 114 5.86 -12.03 -12.14
CA ALA A 114 5.74 -13.44 -11.76
C ALA A 114 4.43 -13.75 -11.01
N SER A 115 3.96 -12.85 -10.16
CA SER A 115 2.75 -13.04 -9.36
C SER A 115 1.44 -12.84 -10.15
N GLY A 116 1.47 -12.09 -11.25
CA GLY A 116 0.27 -11.62 -11.97
C GLY A 116 -0.58 -10.64 -11.17
N LYS A 117 -0.07 -10.10 -10.06
CA LYS A 117 -0.78 -9.13 -9.21
C LYS A 117 -0.51 -7.70 -9.63
N GLN A 118 -1.42 -6.80 -9.26
CA GLN A 118 -1.26 -5.38 -9.54
C GLN A 118 -0.30 -4.75 -8.53
N LEU A 119 0.59 -3.90 -9.01
CA LEU A 119 1.42 -3.01 -8.23
C LEU A 119 1.11 -1.58 -8.64
N GLN A 120 0.60 -0.79 -7.71
CA GLN A 120 0.34 0.64 -7.90
C GLN A 120 1.29 1.45 -7.01
N MET A 121 1.91 2.47 -7.60
CA MET A 121 2.73 3.42 -6.85
C MET A 121 1.90 4.59 -6.31
N GLY A 122 2.15 4.99 -5.07
CA GLY A 122 1.52 6.13 -4.41
C GLY A 122 1.97 7.50 -4.95
N MET A 123 1.94 7.68 -6.28
CA MET A 123 2.29 8.92 -6.98
C MET A 123 1.07 9.87 -7.02
N VAL A 124 0.59 10.28 -5.85
CA VAL A 124 -0.69 11.02 -5.68
C VAL A 124 -0.76 12.31 -6.50
N TRP A 125 0.36 12.99 -6.74
CA TRP A 125 0.39 14.20 -7.56
C TRP A 125 0.06 13.96 -9.03
N ARG A 126 0.28 12.76 -9.56
CA ARG A 126 -0.10 12.38 -10.93
C ARG A 126 -1.62 12.29 -11.15
N GLN A 127 -2.38 12.19 -10.05
CA GLN A 127 -3.84 12.06 -10.08
C GLN A 127 -4.54 13.40 -9.82
N LYS A 128 -3.79 14.53 -9.84
CA LYS A 128 -4.34 15.85 -9.63
C LYS A 128 -4.58 16.56 -10.95
N ASP A 129 -5.70 17.25 -11.04
CA ASP A 129 -6.11 18.01 -12.23
C ASP A 129 -5.04 19.03 -12.67
N GLU A 130 -4.33 19.66 -11.70
CA GLU A 130 -3.25 20.60 -12.00
C GLU A 130 -2.06 19.92 -12.69
N ALA A 131 -1.74 18.66 -12.33
CA ALA A 131 -0.66 17.91 -12.97
C ALA A 131 -1.05 17.50 -14.40
N GLU A 132 -2.31 17.19 -14.62
CA GLU A 132 -2.84 16.86 -15.95
C GLU A 132 -2.82 18.08 -16.87
N LEU A 133 -3.27 19.25 -16.39
CA LEU A 133 -3.20 20.54 -17.11
C LEU A 133 -1.77 20.91 -17.50
N VAL A 134 -0.80 20.76 -16.57
CA VAL A 134 0.61 21.02 -16.88
C VAL A 134 1.14 20.05 -17.94
N LYS A 135 0.80 18.78 -17.86
CA LYS A 135 1.19 17.77 -18.85
C LYS A 135 0.64 18.13 -20.22
N GLU A 136 -0.65 18.43 -20.33
CA GLU A 136 -1.29 18.86 -21.58
C GLU A 136 -0.63 20.12 -22.18
N ALA A 137 -0.28 21.11 -21.34
CA ALA A 137 0.41 22.31 -21.79
C ALA A 137 1.80 21.99 -22.37
N ILE A 138 2.57 21.11 -21.73
CA ILE A 138 3.88 20.65 -22.20
C ILE A 138 3.74 19.91 -23.53
N GLU A 139 2.80 18.97 -23.64
CA GLU A 139 2.53 18.20 -24.86
C GLU A 139 2.07 19.11 -26.03
N ALA A 140 1.38 20.20 -25.72
CA ALA A 140 0.97 21.23 -26.70
C ALA A 140 2.09 22.25 -27.02
N GLY A 141 3.28 22.11 -26.45
CA GLY A 141 4.41 23.02 -26.67
C GLY A 141 4.25 24.41 -26.05
N ARG A 142 3.50 24.50 -24.93
CA ARG A 142 3.23 25.75 -24.20
C ARG A 142 3.98 25.76 -22.87
#